data_f6c22dba05999c0275c5be94f6349bc4
#
_entry.id   f6c22dba05999c0275c5be94f6349bc4
#
_cell.length_a   1.000
_cell.length_b   1.000
_cell.length_c   1.000
_cell.angle_alpha   90.00
_cell.angle_beta   90.00
_cell.angle_gamma   90.00
#
_symmetry.space_group_name_H-M   'P 1'
#
loop_
_entity.id
_entity.type
_entity.pdbx_description
1 polymer ?
#
loop_
_entity_poly.entity_id
_entity_poly.type
_entity_poly.pdbx_seq_one_letter_code
_entity_poly.pdbx_strand_id
1 'polypeptide(L)'
;MRYMVYFEVPIEVGNRIDFEEGGPGPIFGHIMERFAPDAVYSQAGMRAAFMVAELDEAQMTELMVVLSKKLGTYPEFTPIMSAEATMEVAAKAIIEAKKAP
;
A
#
# COMPACT_ATOMS: atom_id res chain seq x y z
N MET A 1 10.14 7.06 0.89
CA MET A 1 10.06 6.26 -0.34
C MET A 1 8.62 6.03 -0.74
N ARG A 2 8.37 5.95 -2.01
CA ARG A 2 7.01 5.76 -2.54
C ARG A 2 6.70 4.28 -2.69
N TYR A 3 5.53 3.87 -2.24
CA TYR A 3 5.10 2.48 -2.28
C TYR A 3 3.72 2.35 -2.90
N MET A 4 3.55 1.26 -3.65
CA MET A 4 2.23 0.71 -3.90
C MET A 4 1.95 -0.27 -2.76
N VAL A 5 0.82 -0.08 -2.09
CA VAL A 5 0.40 -0.91 -0.96
C VAL A 5 -0.85 -1.68 -1.37
N TYR A 6 -0.80 -2.98 -1.23
CA TYR A 6 -1.92 -3.86 -1.53
C TYR A 6 -2.32 -4.65 -0.30
N PHE A 7 -3.63 -4.81 -0.08
CA PHE A 7 -4.14 -5.70 0.96
C PHE A 7 -5.50 -6.26 0.60
N GLU A 8 -5.76 -7.47 1.08
CA GLU A 8 -7.04 -8.15 0.95
C GLU A 8 -7.66 -8.30 2.33
N VAL A 9 -8.98 -8.17 2.40
CA VAL A 9 -9.71 -8.37 3.65
C VAL A 9 -10.20 -9.82 3.66
N PRO A 10 -9.86 -10.61 4.69
CA PRO A 10 -10.37 -11.98 4.82
C PRO A 10 -11.90 -12.00 4.83
N ILE A 11 -12.48 -13.03 4.27
CA ILE A 11 -13.93 -13.14 4.09
C ILE A 11 -14.68 -12.95 5.41
N GLU A 12 -14.26 -13.63 6.47
CA GLU A 12 -14.93 -13.55 7.78
C GLU A 12 -14.88 -12.14 8.37
N VAL A 13 -13.73 -11.48 8.26
CA VAL A 13 -13.54 -10.12 8.74
C VAL A 13 -14.38 -9.15 7.92
N GLY A 14 -14.35 -9.28 6.59
CA GLY A 14 -15.14 -8.44 5.70
C GLY A 14 -16.64 -8.58 5.92
N ASN A 15 -17.11 -9.80 6.14
CA ASN A 15 -18.53 -10.03 6.44
C ASN A 15 -18.94 -9.37 7.77
N ARG A 16 -18.10 -9.49 8.78
CA ARG A 16 -18.37 -8.84 10.08
C ARG A 16 -18.44 -7.31 9.93
N ILE A 17 -17.49 -6.73 9.23
CA ILE A 17 -17.44 -5.28 9.00
C ILE A 17 -18.67 -4.82 8.23
N ASP A 18 -19.01 -5.48 7.14
CA ASP A 18 -20.08 -5.06 6.24
C ASP A 18 -21.47 -5.27 6.85
N PHE A 19 -21.69 -6.38 7.55
CA PHE A 19 -23.02 -6.77 8.00
C PHE A 19 -23.27 -6.51 9.50
N GLU A 20 -22.24 -6.34 10.31
CA GLU A 20 -22.37 -6.17 11.75
C GLU A 20 -21.84 -4.82 12.28
N GLU A 21 -20.84 -4.23 11.59
CA GLU A 21 -20.15 -3.03 12.09
C GLU A 21 -20.41 -1.77 11.26
N GLY A 22 -21.33 -1.83 10.30
CA GLY A 22 -21.73 -0.65 9.54
C GLY A 22 -20.84 -0.29 8.35
N GLY A 23 -19.96 -1.20 7.93
CA GLY A 23 -19.13 -1.04 6.73
C GLY A 23 -17.72 -0.52 7.01
N PRO A 24 -16.88 -0.47 5.95
CA PRO A 24 -15.45 -0.17 6.09
C PRO A 24 -15.12 1.33 6.13
N GLY A 25 -16.11 2.21 6.02
CA GLY A 25 -15.89 3.65 5.91
C GLY A 25 -14.97 4.24 6.99
N PRO A 26 -15.20 3.98 8.28
CA PRO A 26 -14.35 4.53 9.34
C PRO A 26 -12.90 4.07 9.26
N ILE A 27 -12.65 2.82 8.87
CA ILE A 27 -11.29 2.26 8.74
C ILE A 27 -10.56 2.94 7.57
N PHE A 28 -11.20 3.02 6.42
CA PHE A 28 -10.62 3.69 5.24
C PHE A 28 -10.44 5.18 5.48
N GLY A 29 -11.38 5.83 6.14
CA GLY A 29 -11.26 7.24 6.50
C GLY A 29 -10.04 7.52 7.37
N HIS A 30 -9.77 6.66 8.35
CA HIS A 30 -8.58 6.77 9.19
C HIS A 30 -7.29 6.61 8.37
N ILE A 31 -7.26 5.61 7.49
CA ILE A 31 -6.08 5.36 6.64
C ILE A 31 -5.81 6.57 5.73
N MET A 32 -6.85 7.10 5.10
CA MET A 32 -6.71 8.24 4.20
C MET A 32 -6.25 9.50 4.94
N GLU A 33 -6.76 9.75 6.12
CA GLU A 33 -6.35 10.89 6.92
C GLU A 33 -4.93 10.74 7.46
N ARG A 34 -4.60 9.56 7.98
CA ARG A 34 -3.32 9.32 8.66
C ARG A 34 -2.14 9.18 7.71
N PHE A 35 -2.34 8.52 6.57
CA PHE A 35 -1.26 8.21 5.63
C PHE A 35 -1.29 9.05 4.36
N ALA A 36 -2.34 9.81 4.13
CA ALA A 36 -2.51 10.73 3.00
C ALA A 36 -2.07 10.13 1.65
N PRO A 37 -2.61 8.98 1.23
CA PRO A 37 -2.20 8.38 -0.02
C PRO A 37 -2.54 9.26 -1.22
N ASP A 38 -1.70 9.22 -2.26
CA ASP A 38 -1.91 9.98 -3.50
C ASP A 38 -3.02 9.37 -4.35
N ALA A 39 -3.22 8.07 -4.23
CA ALA A 39 -4.23 7.35 -4.99
C ALA A 39 -4.70 6.14 -4.20
N VAL A 40 -5.98 5.85 -4.28
CA VAL A 40 -6.60 4.67 -3.66
C VAL A 40 -7.57 4.06 -4.65
N TYR A 41 -7.47 2.74 -4.84
CA TYR A 41 -8.36 1.99 -5.71
C TYR A 41 -8.84 0.73 -5.00
N SER A 42 -10.12 0.41 -5.15
CA SER A 42 -10.65 -0.89 -4.75
C SER A 42 -10.55 -1.85 -5.92
N GLN A 43 -10.22 -3.10 -5.65
CA GLN A 43 -10.27 -4.12 -6.68
C GLN A 43 -11.73 -4.51 -6.95
N ALA A 44 -12.13 -4.46 -8.22
CA ALA A 44 -13.49 -4.85 -8.59
C ALA A 44 -13.74 -6.33 -8.28
N GLY A 45 -14.86 -6.61 -7.61
CA GLY A 45 -15.26 -7.98 -7.30
C GLY A 45 -14.56 -8.62 -6.09
N MET A 46 -13.73 -7.87 -5.37
CA MET A 46 -13.04 -8.35 -4.19
C MET A 46 -12.98 -7.28 -3.10
N ARG A 47 -12.89 -7.73 -1.84
CA ARG A 47 -12.57 -6.84 -0.73
C ARG A 47 -11.06 -6.68 -0.65
N ALA A 48 -10.51 -5.93 -1.57
CA ALA A 48 -9.08 -5.65 -1.67
C ALA A 48 -8.88 -4.22 -2.14
N ALA A 49 -7.75 -3.64 -1.80
CA ALA A 49 -7.44 -2.28 -2.17
C ALA A 49 -5.97 -2.10 -2.51
N PHE A 50 -5.74 -1.15 -3.41
CA PHE A 50 -4.41 -0.66 -3.76
C PHE A 50 -4.33 0.80 -3.36
N MET A 51 -3.23 1.21 -2.78
CA MET A 51 -2.96 2.63 -2.60
C MET A 51 -1.52 2.96 -2.93
N VAL A 52 -1.28 4.21 -3.29
CA VAL A 52 0.06 4.74 -3.55
C VAL A 52 0.33 5.82 -2.53
N ALA A 53 1.41 5.67 -1.78
CA ALA A 53 1.75 6.62 -0.72
C ALA A 53 3.25 6.75 -0.51
N GLU A 54 3.66 7.95 -0.10
CA GLU A 54 5.00 8.21 0.38
C GLU A 54 5.06 7.81 1.84
N LEU A 55 5.88 6.82 2.19
CA LEU A 55 5.94 6.25 3.53
C LEU A 55 7.39 6.08 3.99
N ASP A 56 7.65 6.42 5.25
CA ASP A 56 8.88 6.03 5.92
C ASP A 56 8.68 4.70 6.67
N GLU A 57 9.73 4.20 7.28
CA GLU A 57 9.69 2.92 7.99
C GLU A 57 8.69 2.92 9.15
N ALA A 58 8.60 4.05 9.87
CA ALA A 58 7.65 4.18 10.98
C ALA A 58 6.20 4.13 10.48
N GLN A 59 5.92 4.81 9.38
CA GLN A 59 4.58 4.81 8.78
C GLN A 59 4.22 3.44 8.20
N MET A 60 5.17 2.74 7.58
CA MET A 60 4.95 1.36 7.11
C MET A 60 4.58 0.44 8.26
N THR A 61 5.29 0.53 9.36
CA THR A 61 5.03 -0.27 10.56
C THR A 61 3.67 0.07 11.17
N GLU A 62 3.35 1.35 11.26
CA GLU A 62 2.04 1.78 11.76
C GLU A 62 0.90 1.25 10.88
N LEU A 63 1.04 1.35 9.56
CA LEU A 63 0.04 0.84 8.62
C LEU A 63 -0.12 -0.67 8.75
N MET A 64 0.97 -1.41 8.88
CA MET A 64 0.95 -2.85 9.12
C MET A 64 0.17 -3.19 10.39
N VAL A 65 0.42 -2.46 11.48
CA VAL A 65 -0.28 -2.68 12.76
C VAL A 65 -1.76 -2.38 12.63
N VAL A 66 -2.12 -1.26 11.98
CA VAL A 66 -3.52 -0.88 11.77
C VAL A 66 -4.26 -1.95 10.95
N LEU A 67 -3.70 -2.39 9.84
CA LEU A 67 -4.34 -3.36 8.98
C LEU A 67 -4.44 -4.73 9.64
N SER A 68 -3.40 -5.18 10.34
CA SER A 68 -3.44 -6.46 11.04
C SER A 68 -4.47 -6.46 12.16
N LYS A 69 -4.57 -5.36 12.90
CA LYS A 69 -5.53 -5.23 14.01
C LYS A 69 -6.98 -5.08 13.52
N LYS A 70 -7.20 -4.22 12.52
CA LYS A 70 -8.56 -3.88 12.07
C LYS A 70 -9.11 -4.83 11.02
N LEU A 71 -8.27 -5.34 10.14
CA LEU A 71 -8.69 -6.16 9.01
C LEU A 71 -8.14 -7.59 9.05
N GLY A 72 -7.27 -7.92 9.99
CA GLY A 72 -6.72 -9.27 10.10
C GLY A 72 -5.83 -9.66 8.92
N THR A 73 -5.18 -8.69 8.30
CA THR A 73 -4.32 -8.92 7.14
C THR A 73 -3.05 -8.06 7.22
N TYR A 74 -2.00 -8.51 6.53
CA TYR A 74 -0.79 -7.71 6.36
C TYR A 74 -0.80 -7.05 4.99
N PRO A 75 -0.38 -5.79 4.90
CA PRO A 75 -0.18 -5.15 3.61
C PRO A 75 1.05 -5.69 2.89
N GLU A 76 0.99 -5.69 1.57
CA GLU A 76 2.15 -5.92 0.72
C GLU A 76 2.66 -4.57 0.25
N PHE A 77 3.93 -4.26 0.56
CA PHE A 77 4.57 -3.01 0.15
C PHE A 77 5.46 -3.28 -1.05
N THR A 78 5.18 -2.61 -2.15
CA THR A 78 6.02 -2.66 -3.34
C THR A 78 6.62 -1.28 -3.57
N PRO A 79 7.96 -1.13 -3.45
CA PRO A 79 8.59 0.15 -3.76
C PRO A 79 8.43 0.46 -5.24
N ILE A 80 8.09 1.72 -5.53
CA ILE A 80 7.86 2.16 -6.91
C ILE A 80 8.63 3.44 -7.20
N MET A 81 8.90 3.64 -8.48
CA MET A 81 9.50 4.87 -9.02
C MET A 81 8.70 5.30 -10.23
N SER A 82 8.72 6.59 -10.54
CA SER A 82 8.18 7.06 -11.81
C SER A 82 9.02 6.48 -12.96
N ALA A 83 8.43 6.38 -14.14
CA ALA A 83 9.16 5.94 -15.33
C ALA A 83 10.38 6.84 -15.59
N GLU A 84 10.23 8.14 -15.40
CA GLU A 84 11.31 9.11 -15.57
C GLU A 84 12.46 8.88 -14.58
N ALA A 85 12.16 8.70 -13.29
CA ALA A 85 13.18 8.40 -12.28
C ALA A 85 13.87 7.06 -12.57
N THR A 86 13.12 6.07 -13.04
CA THR A 86 13.67 4.76 -13.41
C THR A 86 14.67 4.90 -14.55
N MET A 87 14.38 5.72 -15.55
CA MET A 87 15.29 5.95 -16.68
C MET A 87 16.59 6.59 -16.22
N GLU A 88 16.54 7.57 -15.32
CA GLU A 88 17.76 8.20 -14.78
C GLU A 88 18.60 7.21 -13.98
N VAL A 89 17.97 6.46 -13.09
CA VAL A 89 18.68 5.46 -12.26
C VAL A 89 19.28 4.36 -13.13
N ALA A 90 18.52 3.88 -14.11
CA ALA A 90 19.00 2.84 -15.03
C ALA A 90 20.19 3.32 -15.87
N ALA A 91 20.15 4.55 -16.36
CA ALA A 91 21.26 5.11 -17.15
C ALA A 91 22.56 5.13 -16.34
N LYS A 92 22.50 5.58 -15.09
CA LYS A 92 23.66 5.58 -14.19
C LYS A 92 24.13 4.17 -13.85
N ALA A 93 23.21 3.27 -13.57
CA ALA A 93 23.53 1.88 -13.24
C ALA A 93 24.20 1.16 -14.42
N ILE A 94 23.76 1.42 -15.65
CA ILE A 94 24.35 0.85 -16.85
C ILE A 94 25.79 1.32 -17.02
N ILE A 95 26.04 2.62 -16.82
CA ILE A 95 27.41 3.17 -16.89
C ILE A 95 28.32 2.48 -15.87
N GLU A 96 27.87 2.34 -14.63
CA GLU A 96 28.65 1.67 -13.59
C GLU A 96 28.86 0.18 -13.88
N ALA A 97 27.83 -0.49 -14.38
CA ALA A 97 27.92 -1.91 -14.73
C ALA A 97 28.93 -2.17 -15.87
N LYS A 98 29.07 -1.25 -16.81
CA LYS A 98 30.06 -1.37 -17.89
C LYS A 98 31.51 -1.29 -17.40
N LYS A 99 31.73 -0.73 -16.22
CA LYS A 99 33.06 -0.65 -15.58
C LYS A 99 33.44 -1.92 -14.84
N ALA A 100 32.45 -2.80 -14.57
CA ALA A 100 32.69 -4.04 -13.84
C ALA A 100 33.49 -5.02 -14.70
N PRO A 101 34.45 -5.78 -14.11
CA PRO A 101 35.21 -6.78 -14.82
C PRO A 101 34.37 -7.98 -15.28
#